data_9bc5a88ab6009497302a5615599dd723
#
_entry.id   9bc5a88ab6009497302a5615599dd723
#
_cell.length_a   1.000
_cell.length_b   1.000
_cell.length_c   1.000
_cell.angle_alpha   90.00
_cell.angle_beta   90.00
_cell.angle_gamma   90.00
#
_symmetry.space_group_name_H-M   'P 1'
#
loop_
_entity.id
_entity.type
_entity.pdbx_description
1 polymer ?
#
loop_
_entity_poly.entity_id
_entity_poly.type
_entity_poly.pdbx_seq_one_letter_code
_entity_poly.pdbx_strand_id
1 'polypeptide(L)'
;MSFGSRKINHYGQAYCRGAFIQGVGEYKSILISVGCFTALINLLMLVPSIYMLQVYDRVLSSQNETTLVMLTLMVVGFFAFIGTLEVIRSFIVIRIGSQLERRFNLRVYKAAFERNLQRGQGHAGQALGDLTLLRQFITGPALFAFFDAPWFPLYLLVIFLFNVWLGVLATAGAVLLIGLACLNEYLTKKPLGEAGAYSQQSSQLATSHLHNAETIQAMGMLGALRKRWFAVHSQFLGLQNTASDTGSVITSLSKTLRLCLQSLVLGLGALLVIKGDMTAGMMIAGSILMGRVLSPIDQLIAVWKQWSSAKLAYQRLDDLLREFPPDSEPMKLPAPHGQVSFEQVSAGPPGRRTPTLHQVSFTLGAGEVLGVLGASGSGKSTLARVLVGVWPTLGGTVRLDGADIHRWDREDLGPHIGYLPQDIELFSGSIADNIARFRQADPALVVQAAQQAGVHELILRLPHGYDTLLGDNGGGLSGGQKQRVALARALYGGPRLIVLDEPNSNLDTVGEAALASAIVQMKAQGSSVVLVTHRSSALAQADKLLVLNEGRLQRLARARRCCAHCPASRKHRRKGPV
;
A
#
# COMPACT_ATOMS: atom_id res chain seq x y z
N MET A 1 17.63 -22.82 -17.44
CA MET A 1 16.64 -23.78 -16.88
C MET A 1 16.78 -23.73 -15.36
N SER A 2 15.86 -23.07 -14.66
CA SER A 2 15.80 -23.04 -13.19
C SER A 2 14.36 -23.37 -12.80
N PHE A 3 14.20 -24.54 -12.20
CA PHE A 3 12.93 -25.04 -11.69
C PHE A 3 12.42 -24.16 -10.56
N GLY A 4 11.32 -23.46 -10.77
CA GLY A 4 10.63 -22.70 -9.76
C GLY A 4 9.95 -23.64 -8.76
N SER A 5 10.42 -23.64 -7.51
CA SER A 5 9.78 -24.35 -6.39
C SER A 5 8.36 -23.82 -6.19
N ARG A 6 7.36 -24.67 -6.37
CA ARG A 6 5.97 -24.44 -5.95
C ARG A 6 5.93 -24.41 -4.43
N LYS A 7 5.79 -23.24 -3.84
CA LYS A 7 5.37 -23.14 -2.43
C LYS A 7 3.86 -23.36 -2.39
N ILE A 8 3.43 -24.46 -1.82
CA ILE A 8 2.04 -24.78 -1.52
C ILE A 8 1.71 -24.06 -0.20
N ASN A 9 0.79 -23.09 -0.25
CA ASN A 9 0.22 -22.50 0.97
C ASN A 9 -0.86 -23.45 1.52
N HIS A 10 -1.19 -23.32 2.81
CA HIS A 10 -2.07 -24.18 3.62
C HIS A 10 -3.46 -24.50 3.01
N TYR A 11 -3.81 -24.01 1.83
CA TYR A 11 -5.09 -24.19 1.15
C TYR A 11 -4.99 -24.80 -0.27
N GLY A 12 -3.90 -25.49 -0.61
CA GLY A 12 -3.87 -26.39 -1.77
C GLY A 12 -4.05 -25.77 -3.16
N GLN A 13 -4.10 -24.46 -3.33
CA GLN A 13 -4.23 -23.82 -4.63
C GLN A 13 -2.87 -23.33 -5.14
N ALA A 14 -2.46 -23.87 -6.30
CA ALA A 14 -1.28 -23.42 -7.05
C ALA A 14 -1.60 -22.05 -7.68
N TYR A 15 -1.24 -20.95 -7.03
CA TYR A 15 -1.35 -19.62 -7.62
C TYR A 15 -0.26 -19.40 -8.66
N CYS A 16 -0.67 -19.14 -9.89
CA CYS A 16 0.22 -18.76 -11.00
C CYS A 16 0.96 -17.46 -10.69
N ARG A 17 2.25 -17.41 -11.06
CA ARG A 17 3.06 -16.19 -11.08
C ARG A 17 2.31 -15.08 -11.83
N GLY A 18 2.06 -13.93 -11.16
CA GLY A 18 1.67 -12.69 -11.81
C GLY A 18 0.18 -12.37 -11.81
N ALA A 19 -0.47 -12.27 -10.65
CA ALA A 19 -1.85 -11.73 -10.56
C ALA A 19 -1.95 -10.33 -11.23
N PHE A 20 -0.87 -9.55 -11.15
CA PHE A 20 -0.77 -8.26 -11.82
C PHE A 20 -0.56 -8.41 -13.34
N ILE A 21 0.27 -9.36 -13.78
CA ILE A 21 0.50 -9.65 -15.21
C ILE A 21 -0.79 -10.17 -15.87
N GLN A 22 -1.59 -10.98 -15.18
CA GLN A 22 -2.90 -11.40 -15.69
C GLN A 22 -3.85 -10.22 -15.87
N GLY A 23 -3.88 -9.28 -14.91
CA GLY A 23 -4.66 -8.06 -15.04
C GLY A 23 -4.19 -7.17 -16.20
N VAL A 24 -2.88 -7.07 -16.43
CA VAL A 24 -2.31 -6.36 -17.59
C VAL A 24 -2.56 -7.14 -18.90
N GLY A 25 -2.64 -8.46 -18.85
CA GLY A 25 -2.93 -9.32 -20.00
C GLY A 25 -4.28 -9.02 -20.67
N GLU A 26 -5.27 -8.57 -19.92
CA GLU A 26 -6.57 -8.14 -20.46
C GLU A 26 -6.46 -6.88 -21.34
N TYR A 27 -5.43 -6.05 -21.10
CA TYR A 27 -5.15 -4.86 -21.91
C TYR A 27 -4.22 -5.15 -23.09
N LYS A 28 -3.92 -6.43 -23.37
CA LYS A 28 -3.02 -6.86 -24.47
C LYS A 28 -3.44 -6.26 -25.82
N SER A 29 -4.71 -6.26 -26.15
CA SER A 29 -5.24 -5.68 -27.38
C SER A 29 -4.93 -4.18 -27.48
N ILE A 30 -5.08 -3.45 -26.36
CA ILE A 30 -4.84 -2.01 -26.31
C ILE A 30 -3.33 -1.72 -26.36
N LEU A 31 -2.50 -2.53 -25.71
CA LEU A 31 -1.04 -2.42 -25.79
C LEU A 31 -0.54 -2.68 -27.22
N ILE A 32 -1.15 -3.63 -27.94
CA ILE A 32 -0.88 -3.86 -29.37
C ILE A 32 -1.25 -2.61 -30.18
N SER A 33 -2.40 -1.97 -29.92
CA SER A 33 -2.79 -0.72 -30.58
C SER A 33 -1.76 0.40 -30.34
N VAL A 34 -1.27 0.56 -29.09
CA VAL A 34 -0.20 1.51 -28.77
C VAL A 34 1.08 1.16 -29.55
N GLY A 35 1.42 -0.12 -29.67
CA GLY A 35 2.53 -0.62 -30.49
C GLY A 35 2.36 -0.26 -31.98
N CYS A 36 1.16 -0.41 -32.54
CA CYS A 36 0.86 -0.03 -33.93
C CYS A 36 1.00 1.49 -34.14
N PHE A 37 0.48 2.32 -33.25
CA PHE A 37 0.68 3.78 -33.32
C PHE A 37 2.17 4.13 -33.23
N THR A 38 2.92 3.50 -32.34
CA THR A 38 4.37 3.68 -32.20
C THR A 38 5.10 3.27 -33.46
N ALA A 39 4.72 2.15 -34.10
CA ALA A 39 5.27 1.69 -35.35
C ALA A 39 5.08 2.75 -36.46
N LEU A 40 3.86 3.26 -36.58
CA LEU A 40 3.54 4.27 -37.59
C LEU A 40 4.30 5.58 -37.35
N ILE A 41 4.36 6.04 -36.10
CA ILE A 41 5.12 7.24 -35.71
C ILE A 41 6.59 7.06 -36.06
N ASN A 42 7.22 5.93 -35.68
CA ASN A 42 8.62 5.69 -35.96
C ASN A 42 8.93 5.56 -37.48
N LEU A 43 8.00 5.00 -38.27
CA LEU A 43 8.11 4.99 -39.71
C LEU A 43 8.05 6.42 -40.30
N LEU A 44 7.09 7.23 -39.85
CA LEU A 44 6.95 8.63 -40.29
C LEU A 44 8.13 9.51 -39.86
N MET A 45 8.86 9.14 -38.82
CA MET A 45 10.09 9.83 -38.38
C MET A 45 11.25 9.70 -39.37
N LEU A 46 11.11 8.90 -40.46
CA LEU A 46 12.03 8.90 -41.62
C LEU A 46 11.77 10.11 -42.53
N VAL A 47 10.61 10.71 -42.54
CA VAL A 47 10.20 11.83 -43.41
C VAL A 47 11.19 13.00 -43.40
N PRO A 48 11.71 13.48 -42.24
CA PRO A 48 12.71 14.56 -42.25
C PRO A 48 13.99 14.24 -43.02
N SER A 49 14.44 12.99 -42.93
CA SER A 49 15.66 12.54 -43.63
C SER A 49 15.43 12.44 -45.15
N ILE A 50 14.25 11.93 -45.54
CA ILE A 50 13.86 11.86 -46.97
C ILE A 50 13.66 13.27 -47.53
N TYR A 51 13.05 14.18 -46.75
CA TYR A 51 12.90 15.59 -47.16
C TYR A 51 14.26 16.25 -47.43
N MET A 52 15.21 16.13 -46.51
CA MET A 52 16.54 16.70 -46.70
C MET A 52 17.26 16.10 -47.88
N LEU A 53 17.13 14.78 -48.10
CA LEU A 53 17.69 14.13 -49.28
C LEU A 53 17.10 14.75 -50.57
N GLN A 54 15.79 14.92 -50.68
CA GLN A 54 15.16 15.51 -51.86
C GLN A 54 15.51 17.00 -52.04
N VAL A 55 15.60 17.77 -50.93
CA VAL A 55 15.97 19.18 -51.01
C VAL A 55 17.40 19.34 -51.54
N TYR A 56 18.37 18.60 -51.00
CA TYR A 56 19.77 18.77 -51.42
C TYR A 56 20.08 18.18 -52.82
N ASP A 57 19.54 17.01 -53.14
CA ASP A 57 19.87 16.33 -54.39
C ASP A 57 19.02 16.77 -55.56
N ARG A 58 17.80 17.28 -55.32
CA ARG A 58 16.84 17.61 -56.39
C ARG A 58 16.49 19.08 -56.46
N VAL A 59 16.10 19.68 -55.34
CA VAL A 59 15.61 21.07 -55.33
C VAL A 59 16.75 22.07 -55.53
N LEU A 60 17.85 21.88 -54.81
CA LEU A 60 19.02 22.78 -54.94
C LEU A 60 19.70 22.65 -56.32
N SER A 61 19.74 21.47 -56.90
CA SER A 61 20.32 21.26 -58.25
C SER A 61 19.41 21.80 -59.36
N SER A 62 18.09 21.75 -59.20
CA SER A 62 17.10 22.26 -60.18
C SER A 62 16.71 23.70 -59.98
N GLN A 63 17.03 24.32 -58.85
CA GLN A 63 16.66 25.70 -58.44
C GLN A 63 15.13 25.98 -58.54
N ASN A 64 14.32 24.93 -58.33
CA ASN A 64 12.85 25.02 -58.49
C ASN A 64 12.14 25.35 -57.18
N GLU A 65 11.73 26.60 -56.99
CA GLU A 65 11.04 27.09 -55.79
C GLU A 65 9.68 26.41 -55.56
N THR A 66 8.92 26.12 -56.64
CA THR A 66 7.62 25.45 -56.53
C THR A 66 7.73 24.07 -55.92
N THR A 67 8.77 23.30 -56.33
CA THR A 67 9.07 21.97 -55.78
C THR A 67 9.40 22.07 -54.31
N LEU A 68 10.20 23.08 -53.91
CA LEU A 68 10.51 23.33 -52.49
C LEU A 68 9.28 23.58 -51.65
N VAL A 69 8.40 24.49 -52.09
CA VAL A 69 7.16 24.84 -51.38
C VAL A 69 6.28 23.60 -51.24
N MET A 70 6.06 22.83 -52.30
CA MET A 70 5.22 21.62 -52.24
C MET A 70 5.78 20.56 -51.29
N LEU A 71 7.10 20.28 -51.35
CA LEU A 71 7.77 19.34 -50.40
C LEU A 71 7.67 19.82 -48.97
N THR A 72 7.88 21.10 -48.71
CA THR A 72 7.80 21.68 -47.37
C THR A 72 6.37 21.58 -46.82
N LEU A 73 5.37 21.90 -47.63
CA LEU A 73 3.94 21.81 -47.22
C LEU A 73 3.55 20.35 -46.90
N MET A 74 4.05 19.39 -47.69
CA MET A 74 3.84 17.96 -47.44
C MET A 74 4.49 17.52 -46.12
N VAL A 75 5.71 17.96 -45.83
CA VAL A 75 6.41 17.63 -44.58
C VAL A 75 5.71 18.23 -43.35
N VAL A 76 5.25 19.48 -43.44
CA VAL A 76 4.44 20.11 -42.39
C VAL A 76 3.16 19.32 -42.12
N GLY A 77 2.49 18.83 -43.19
CA GLY A 77 1.34 17.94 -43.05
C GLY A 77 1.69 16.63 -42.32
N PHE A 78 2.82 16.00 -42.67
CA PHE A 78 3.28 14.79 -41.92
C PHE A 78 3.60 15.07 -40.47
N PHE A 79 4.24 16.21 -40.15
CA PHE A 79 4.49 16.57 -38.75
C PHE A 79 3.20 16.81 -37.96
N ALA A 80 2.20 17.47 -38.57
CA ALA A 80 0.88 17.64 -37.94
C ALA A 80 0.22 16.28 -37.68
N PHE A 81 0.34 15.35 -38.63
CA PHE A 81 -0.18 13.99 -38.48
C PHE A 81 0.55 13.21 -37.37
N ILE A 82 1.90 13.28 -37.32
CA ILE A 82 2.72 12.67 -36.24
C ILE A 82 2.28 13.22 -34.89
N GLY A 83 2.13 14.55 -34.75
CA GLY A 83 1.68 15.19 -33.51
C GLY A 83 0.31 14.68 -33.07
N THR A 84 -0.63 14.52 -34.00
CA THR A 84 -1.96 13.97 -33.73
C THR A 84 -1.86 12.52 -33.21
N LEU A 85 -1.05 11.67 -33.84
CA LEU A 85 -0.82 10.30 -33.41
C LEU A 85 -0.19 10.22 -32.01
N GLU A 86 0.77 11.11 -31.71
CA GLU A 86 1.39 11.18 -30.36
C GLU A 86 0.37 11.56 -29.29
N VAL A 87 -0.53 12.52 -29.55
CA VAL A 87 -1.59 12.91 -28.65
C VAL A 87 -2.55 11.74 -28.41
N ILE A 88 -2.99 11.06 -29.48
CA ILE A 88 -3.89 9.90 -29.36
C ILE A 88 -3.22 8.79 -28.55
N ARG A 89 -1.96 8.46 -28.85
CA ARG A 89 -1.17 7.46 -28.12
C ARG A 89 -1.09 7.79 -26.64
N SER A 90 -0.81 9.05 -26.29
CA SER A 90 -0.72 9.53 -24.92
C SER A 90 -2.06 9.40 -24.18
N PHE A 91 -3.17 9.79 -24.80
CA PHE A 91 -4.50 9.64 -24.20
C PHE A 91 -4.89 8.19 -23.92
N ILE A 92 -4.57 7.28 -24.85
CA ILE A 92 -4.81 5.84 -24.66
C ILE A 92 -4.07 5.34 -23.42
N VAL A 93 -2.78 5.65 -23.32
CA VAL A 93 -1.93 5.19 -22.21
C VAL A 93 -2.36 5.78 -20.87
N ILE A 94 -2.74 7.06 -20.81
CA ILE A 94 -3.27 7.69 -19.59
C ILE A 94 -4.57 7.00 -19.15
N ARG A 95 -5.47 6.66 -20.08
CA ARG A 95 -6.73 5.95 -19.75
C ARG A 95 -6.46 4.54 -19.23
N ILE A 96 -5.52 3.81 -19.83
CA ILE A 96 -5.10 2.48 -19.34
C ILE A 96 -4.58 2.59 -17.91
N GLY A 97 -3.66 3.53 -17.65
CA GLY A 97 -3.10 3.74 -16.32
C GLY A 97 -4.17 4.03 -15.27
N SER A 98 -5.15 4.88 -15.60
CA SER A 98 -6.27 5.20 -14.70
C SER A 98 -7.20 4.01 -14.46
N GLN A 99 -7.49 3.20 -15.47
CA GLN A 99 -8.32 1.99 -15.31
C GLN A 99 -7.60 0.93 -14.47
N LEU A 100 -6.31 0.74 -14.70
CA LEU A 100 -5.47 -0.20 -13.94
C LEU A 100 -5.44 0.20 -12.46
N GLU A 101 -5.23 1.49 -12.16
CA GLU A 101 -5.26 1.99 -10.78
C GLU A 101 -6.61 1.76 -10.12
N ARG A 102 -7.72 2.10 -10.77
CA ARG A 102 -9.08 1.87 -10.23
C ARG A 102 -9.34 0.41 -9.91
N ARG A 103 -8.87 -0.50 -10.76
CA ARG A 103 -9.07 -1.94 -10.59
C ARG A 103 -8.25 -2.50 -9.42
N PHE A 104 -6.99 -2.09 -9.31
CA PHE A 104 -6.08 -2.64 -8.30
C PHE A 104 -6.15 -1.90 -6.96
N ASN A 105 -6.61 -0.65 -6.91
CA ASN A 105 -6.59 0.17 -5.70
C ASN A 105 -7.31 -0.50 -4.53
N LEU A 106 -8.55 -0.91 -4.70
CA LEU A 106 -9.34 -1.57 -3.65
C LEU A 106 -8.71 -2.90 -3.21
N ARG A 107 -8.18 -3.69 -4.16
CA ARG A 107 -7.54 -4.96 -3.86
C ARG A 107 -6.21 -4.77 -3.11
N VAL A 108 -5.38 -3.80 -3.54
CA VAL A 108 -4.12 -3.45 -2.88
C VAL A 108 -4.40 -2.90 -1.49
N TYR A 109 -5.43 -2.05 -1.33
CA TYR A 109 -5.85 -1.52 -0.04
C TYR A 109 -6.24 -2.65 0.93
N LYS A 110 -7.11 -3.59 0.49
CA LYS A 110 -7.52 -4.75 1.31
C LYS A 110 -6.33 -5.62 1.69
N ALA A 111 -5.47 -5.99 0.74
CA ALA A 111 -4.28 -6.80 0.99
C ALA A 111 -3.27 -6.10 1.93
N ALA A 112 -3.09 -4.78 1.80
CA ALA A 112 -2.24 -3.99 2.69
C ALA A 112 -2.81 -3.93 4.11
N PHE A 113 -4.12 -3.80 4.24
CA PHE A 113 -4.83 -3.83 5.53
C PHE A 113 -4.66 -5.20 6.23
N GLU A 114 -4.89 -6.30 5.51
CA GLU A 114 -4.70 -7.66 6.03
C GLU A 114 -3.26 -7.93 6.45
N ARG A 115 -2.28 -7.50 5.65
CA ARG A 115 -0.87 -7.59 6.02
C ARG A 115 -0.57 -6.84 7.32
N ASN A 116 -1.13 -5.65 7.49
CA ASN A 116 -0.94 -4.86 8.72
C ASN A 116 -1.53 -5.57 9.95
N LEU A 117 -2.71 -6.15 9.81
CA LEU A 117 -3.34 -6.95 10.87
C LEU A 117 -2.51 -8.18 11.25
N GLN A 118 -1.97 -8.92 10.26
CA GLN A 118 -1.25 -10.17 10.51
C GLN A 118 0.19 -9.98 10.96
N ARG A 119 0.84 -8.87 10.61
CA ARG A 119 2.26 -8.63 10.95
C ARG A 119 2.48 -7.54 11.99
N GLY A 120 1.45 -6.76 12.33
CA GLY A 120 1.52 -5.67 13.31
C GLY A 120 2.47 -4.51 12.93
N GLN A 121 3.08 -4.57 11.76
CA GLN A 121 4.02 -3.57 11.22
C GLN A 121 3.86 -3.52 9.71
N GLY A 122 2.84 -2.85 9.23
CA GLY A 122 2.58 -2.70 7.80
C GLY A 122 2.55 -1.24 7.41
N HIS A 123 3.26 -0.90 6.33
CA HIS A 123 3.17 0.40 5.69
C HIS A 123 2.01 0.35 4.68
N ALA A 124 0.77 0.42 5.16
CA ALA A 124 -0.40 0.41 4.28
C ALA A 124 -0.29 1.52 3.21
N GLY A 125 0.19 2.70 3.58
CA GLY A 125 0.43 3.80 2.65
C GLY A 125 1.51 3.52 1.60
N GLN A 126 2.50 2.68 1.91
CA GLN A 126 3.54 2.32 0.93
C GLN A 126 2.99 1.52 -0.24
N ALA A 127 2.09 0.56 0.00
CA ALA A 127 1.51 -0.24 -1.08
C ALA A 127 0.69 0.61 -2.06
N LEU A 128 -0.04 1.59 -1.57
CA LEU A 128 -0.77 2.56 -2.42
C LEU A 128 0.20 3.50 -3.15
N GLY A 129 1.28 3.93 -2.49
CA GLY A 129 2.37 4.68 -3.12
C GLY A 129 3.07 3.90 -4.23
N ASP A 130 3.33 2.61 -4.02
CA ASP A 130 3.90 1.71 -5.03
C ASP A 130 2.98 1.56 -6.26
N LEU A 131 1.66 1.50 -6.05
CA LEU A 131 0.68 1.47 -7.15
C LEU A 131 0.70 2.78 -7.95
N THR A 132 0.81 3.92 -7.26
CA THR A 132 0.93 5.25 -7.89
C THR A 132 2.24 5.37 -8.69
N LEU A 133 3.37 4.89 -8.17
CA LEU A 133 4.66 4.86 -8.89
C LEU A 133 4.56 4.01 -10.16
N LEU A 134 3.90 2.86 -10.08
CA LEU A 134 3.70 1.99 -11.23
C LEU A 134 2.82 2.66 -12.30
N ARG A 135 1.73 3.33 -11.89
CA ARG A 135 0.90 4.13 -12.80
C ARG A 135 1.72 5.24 -13.48
N GLN A 136 2.50 6.01 -12.71
CA GLN A 136 3.34 7.09 -13.25
C GLN A 136 4.36 6.57 -14.27
N PHE A 137 4.92 5.40 -14.04
CA PHE A 137 5.80 4.75 -15.03
C PHE A 137 5.03 4.38 -16.30
N ILE A 138 3.86 3.76 -16.19
CA ILE A 138 3.03 3.34 -17.34
C ILE A 138 2.52 4.55 -18.13
N THR A 139 2.11 5.65 -17.45
CA THR A 139 1.56 6.84 -18.12
C THR A 139 2.62 7.86 -18.53
N GLY A 140 3.86 7.64 -18.12
CA GLY A 140 4.97 8.57 -18.33
C GLY A 140 5.77 8.31 -19.61
N PRO A 141 6.74 9.19 -19.91
CA PRO A 141 7.61 9.07 -21.08
C PRO A 141 8.49 7.81 -21.05
N ALA A 142 8.67 7.21 -19.86
CA ALA A 142 9.46 6.00 -19.70
C ALA A 142 8.91 4.82 -20.50
N LEU A 143 7.58 4.63 -20.49
CA LEU A 143 6.97 3.56 -21.27
C LEU A 143 7.23 3.72 -22.77
N PHE A 144 7.12 4.94 -23.28
CA PHE A 144 7.35 5.21 -24.70
C PHE A 144 8.78 4.93 -25.12
N ALA A 145 9.78 5.22 -24.27
CA ALA A 145 11.17 4.88 -24.55
C ALA A 145 11.38 3.36 -24.80
N PHE A 146 10.63 2.51 -24.05
CA PHE A 146 10.66 1.06 -24.25
C PHE A 146 9.94 0.62 -25.54
N PHE A 147 8.90 1.32 -25.97
CA PHE A 147 8.21 1.04 -27.23
C PHE A 147 8.96 1.56 -28.46
N ASP A 148 9.72 2.65 -28.32
CA ASP A 148 10.52 3.24 -29.40
C ASP A 148 11.86 2.52 -29.59
N ALA A 149 12.44 1.93 -28.53
CA ALA A 149 13.71 1.23 -28.59
C ALA A 149 13.77 0.12 -29.65
N PRO A 150 12.77 -0.75 -29.87
CA PRO A 150 12.80 -1.79 -30.88
C PRO A 150 12.91 -1.28 -32.33
N TRP A 151 12.73 0.03 -32.56
CA TRP A 151 12.75 0.61 -33.92
C TRP A 151 14.14 1.11 -34.35
N PHE A 152 15.12 1.17 -33.42
CA PHE A 152 16.48 1.60 -33.79
C PHE A 152 17.13 0.77 -34.93
N PRO A 153 16.90 -0.58 -35.07
CA PRO A 153 17.45 -1.34 -36.17
C PRO A 153 16.90 -0.93 -37.53
N LEU A 154 15.66 -0.43 -37.60
CA LEU A 154 15.08 0.09 -38.85
C LEU A 154 15.85 1.30 -39.35
N TYR A 155 16.13 2.26 -38.47
CA TYR A 155 16.92 3.44 -38.84
C TYR A 155 18.35 3.08 -39.21
N LEU A 156 18.94 2.10 -38.52
CA LEU A 156 20.26 1.58 -38.82
C LEU A 156 20.29 0.93 -40.21
N LEU A 157 19.28 0.13 -40.56
CA LEU A 157 19.13 -0.48 -41.88
C LEU A 157 19.12 0.60 -42.99
N VAL A 158 18.37 1.70 -42.77
CA VAL A 158 18.31 2.79 -43.78
C VAL A 158 19.68 3.46 -43.96
N ILE A 159 20.47 3.62 -42.86
CA ILE A 159 21.85 4.14 -42.98
C ILE A 159 22.74 3.20 -43.77
N PHE A 160 22.62 1.88 -43.56
CA PHE A 160 23.37 0.89 -44.35
C PHE A 160 23.00 0.92 -45.82
N LEU A 161 21.74 1.20 -46.18
CA LEU A 161 21.31 1.37 -47.57
C LEU A 161 21.91 2.62 -48.22
N PHE A 162 22.25 3.66 -47.46
CA PHE A 162 22.95 4.83 -47.99
C PHE A 162 24.44 4.53 -48.27
N ASN A 163 25.15 4.00 -47.26
CA ASN A 163 26.55 3.59 -47.40
C ASN A 163 26.96 2.68 -46.23
N VAL A 164 27.70 1.62 -46.58
CA VAL A 164 28.15 0.59 -45.62
C VAL A 164 29.04 1.20 -44.53
N TRP A 165 29.93 2.13 -44.86
CA TRP A 165 30.83 2.75 -43.87
C TRP A 165 30.10 3.62 -42.86
N LEU A 166 29.05 4.33 -43.29
CA LEU A 166 28.17 5.06 -42.38
C LEU A 166 27.40 4.11 -41.45
N GLY A 167 26.91 2.98 -41.99
CA GLY A 167 26.25 1.94 -41.23
C GLY A 167 27.16 1.32 -40.17
N VAL A 168 28.42 1.02 -40.51
CA VAL A 168 29.43 0.50 -39.55
C VAL A 168 29.70 1.51 -38.43
N LEU A 169 29.90 2.79 -38.76
CA LEU A 169 30.11 3.84 -37.75
C LEU A 169 28.90 4.01 -36.84
N ALA A 170 27.68 3.97 -37.40
CA ALA A 170 26.44 4.05 -36.64
C ALA A 170 26.26 2.85 -35.68
N THR A 171 26.59 1.64 -36.15
CA THR A 171 26.57 0.41 -35.36
C THR A 171 27.58 0.48 -34.20
N ALA A 172 28.81 0.90 -34.48
CA ALA A 172 29.84 1.06 -33.44
C ALA A 172 29.39 2.08 -32.36
N GLY A 173 28.79 3.20 -32.80
CA GLY A 173 28.22 4.20 -31.91
C GLY A 173 27.07 3.66 -31.04
N ALA A 174 26.16 2.91 -31.64
CA ALA A 174 25.06 2.27 -30.93
C ALA A 174 25.55 1.26 -29.88
N VAL A 175 26.51 0.40 -30.25
CA VAL A 175 27.12 -0.58 -29.33
C VAL A 175 27.81 0.14 -28.14
N LEU A 176 28.53 1.22 -28.43
CA LEU A 176 29.20 2.01 -27.39
C LEU A 176 28.19 2.63 -26.42
N LEU A 177 27.08 3.21 -26.89
CA LEU A 177 26.02 3.77 -26.05
C LEU A 177 25.26 2.68 -25.27
N ILE A 178 24.99 1.52 -25.85
CA ILE A 178 24.41 0.37 -25.14
C ILE A 178 25.38 -0.09 -24.04
N GLY A 179 26.67 -0.13 -24.30
CA GLY A 179 27.69 -0.41 -23.28
C GLY A 179 27.63 0.57 -22.09
N LEU A 180 27.51 1.87 -22.39
CA LEU A 180 27.30 2.91 -21.35
C LEU A 180 25.99 2.73 -20.58
N ALA A 181 24.91 2.33 -21.25
CA ALA A 181 23.64 2.04 -20.61
C ALA A 181 23.75 0.85 -19.64
N CYS A 182 24.39 -0.24 -20.05
CA CYS A 182 24.65 -1.40 -19.19
C CYS A 182 25.57 -1.05 -18.01
N LEU A 183 26.57 -0.22 -18.23
CA LEU A 183 27.47 0.27 -17.19
C LEU A 183 26.70 1.13 -16.17
N ASN A 184 25.80 2.00 -16.63
CA ASN A 184 24.93 2.80 -15.78
C ASN A 184 24.06 1.91 -14.87
N GLU A 185 23.43 0.87 -15.44
CA GLU A 185 22.65 -0.10 -14.65
C GLU A 185 23.50 -0.75 -13.57
N TYR A 186 24.64 -1.29 -13.97
CA TYR A 186 25.53 -2.02 -13.07
C TYR A 186 26.00 -1.17 -11.88
N LEU A 187 26.40 0.07 -12.14
CA LEU A 187 26.92 0.99 -11.11
C LEU A 187 25.82 1.58 -10.22
N THR A 188 24.62 1.85 -10.75
CA THR A 188 23.56 2.54 -10.00
C THR A 188 22.60 1.60 -9.29
N LYS A 189 22.47 0.32 -9.69
CA LYS A 189 21.50 -0.64 -9.16
C LYS A 189 21.65 -0.88 -7.67
N LYS A 190 22.86 -1.15 -7.18
CA LYS A 190 23.10 -1.45 -5.76
C LYS A 190 22.90 -0.23 -4.88
N PRO A 191 23.49 0.96 -5.16
CA PRO A 191 23.25 2.16 -4.36
C PRO A 191 21.77 2.58 -4.32
N LEU A 192 21.03 2.49 -5.43
CA LEU A 192 19.61 2.82 -5.46
C LEU A 192 18.76 1.85 -4.61
N GLY A 193 19.08 0.55 -4.63
CA GLY A 193 18.39 -0.44 -3.81
C GLY A 193 18.57 -0.18 -2.31
N GLU A 194 19.80 0.07 -1.88
CA GLU A 194 20.14 0.40 -0.49
C GLU A 194 19.55 1.76 -0.08
N ALA A 195 19.63 2.78 -0.94
CA ALA A 195 18.99 4.08 -0.71
C ALA A 195 17.49 3.95 -0.47
N GLY A 196 16.80 3.09 -1.22
CA GLY A 196 15.38 2.81 -1.03
C GLY A 196 15.06 2.28 0.36
N ALA A 197 15.88 1.36 0.90
CA ALA A 197 15.71 0.81 2.25
C ALA A 197 15.92 1.90 3.33
N TYR A 198 16.98 2.70 3.22
CA TYR A 198 17.22 3.80 4.17
C TYR A 198 16.17 4.92 4.07
N SER A 199 15.65 5.22 2.88
CA SER A 199 14.53 6.16 2.69
C SER A 199 13.31 5.71 3.46
N GLN A 200 12.97 4.43 3.35
CA GLN A 200 11.84 3.84 4.06
C GLN A 200 12.04 3.91 5.58
N GLN A 201 13.22 3.54 6.07
CA GLN A 201 13.54 3.59 7.51
C GLN A 201 13.51 5.02 8.05
N SER A 202 14.03 5.99 7.30
CA SER A 202 14.00 7.41 7.64
C SER A 202 12.57 7.93 7.73
N SER A 203 11.71 7.58 6.76
CA SER A 203 10.30 7.96 6.75
C SER A 203 9.54 7.38 7.95
N GLN A 204 9.81 6.12 8.31
CA GLN A 204 9.22 5.47 9.49
C GLN A 204 9.57 6.19 10.79
N LEU A 205 10.86 6.50 10.98
CA LEU A 205 11.32 7.22 12.15
C LEU A 205 10.65 8.59 12.23
N ALA A 206 10.58 9.32 11.12
CA ALA A 206 9.92 10.62 11.06
C ALA A 206 8.43 10.53 11.45
N THR A 207 7.69 9.60 10.85
CA THR A 207 6.27 9.38 11.19
C THR A 207 6.07 9.03 12.66
N SER A 208 6.91 8.15 13.21
CA SER A 208 6.86 7.80 14.64
C SER A 208 7.14 8.99 15.56
N HIS A 209 8.11 9.84 15.19
CA HIS A 209 8.41 11.04 15.97
C HIS A 209 7.28 12.06 15.90
N LEU A 210 6.68 12.27 14.73
CA LEU A 210 5.57 13.21 14.56
C LEU A 210 4.31 12.74 15.31
N HIS A 211 4.04 11.43 15.32
CA HIS A 211 2.93 10.87 16.08
C HIS A 211 3.05 11.10 17.60
N ASN A 212 4.28 11.14 18.12
CA ASN A 212 4.56 11.34 19.54
C ASN A 212 5.12 12.76 19.85
N ALA A 213 4.75 13.76 19.04
CA ALA A 213 5.34 15.11 19.10
C ALA A 213 5.19 15.77 20.48
N GLU A 214 4.03 15.63 21.13
CA GLU A 214 3.78 16.22 22.47
C GLU A 214 4.75 15.67 23.51
N THR A 215 4.91 14.35 23.55
CA THR A 215 5.84 13.69 24.50
C THR A 215 7.27 14.09 24.23
N ILE A 216 7.66 14.14 22.96
CA ILE A 216 9.00 14.53 22.54
C ILE A 216 9.30 15.98 22.96
N GLN A 217 8.33 16.89 22.80
CA GLN A 217 8.46 18.28 23.17
C GLN A 217 8.50 18.46 24.68
N ALA A 218 7.56 17.80 25.40
CA ALA A 218 7.47 17.91 26.86
C ALA A 218 8.73 17.41 27.57
N MET A 219 9.38 16.37 27.03
CA MET A 219 10.61 15.79 27.61
C MET A 219 11.92 16.34 27.01
N GLY A 220 11.84 17.31 26.08
CA GLY A 220 13.02 17.90 25.44
C GLY A 220 13.83 16.93 24.57
N MET A 221 13.20 15.85 24.07
CA MET A 221 13.87 14.75 23.35
C MET A 221 14.21 15.08 21.89
N LEU A 222 13.67 16.17 21.34
CA LEU A 222 13.77 16.53 19.92
C LEU A 222 15.22 16.55 19.41
N GLY A 223 16.15 17.11 20.19
CA GLY A 223 17.55 17.19 19.80
C GLY A 223 18.22 15.84 19.61
N ALA A 224 17.96 14.88 20.50
CA ALA A 224 18.50 13.52 20.43
C ALA A 224 17.87 12.71 19.29
N LEU A 225 16.55 12.76 19.15
CA LEU A 225 15.80 12.04 18.11
C LEU A 225 16.12 12.58 16.71
N ARG A 226 16.28 13.90 16.57
CA ARG A 226 16.72 14.53 15.32
C ARG A 226 18.09 14.04 14.88
N LYS A 227 19.05 13.92 15.80
CA LYS A 227 20.39 13.38 15.49
C LYS A 227 20.29 11.92 15.00
N ARG A 228 19.49 11.10 15.67
CA ARG A 228 19.28 9.70 15.30
C ARG A 228 18.60 9.55 13.93
N TRP A 229 17.55 10.33 13.69
CA TRP A 229 16.87 10.36 12.39
C TRP A 229 17.83 10.83 11.29
N PHE A 230 18.57 11.90 11.53
CA PHE A 230 19.50 12.48 10.54
C PHE A 230 20.64 11.51 10.21
N ALA A 231 21.11 10.70 11.15
CA ALA A 231 22.11 9.67 10.88
C ALA A 231 21.61 8.63 9.84
N VAL A 232 20.35 8.21 9.91
CA VAL A 232 19.74 7.32 8.92
C VAL A 232 19.48 8.05 7.62
N HIS A 233 18.97 9.28 7.68
CA HIS A 233 18.66 10.10 6.53
C HIS A 233 19.93 10.49 5.74
N SER A 234 21.04 10.74 6.40
CA SER A 234 22.32 11.03 5.75
C SER A 234 22.89 9.83 4.98
N GLN A 235 22.66 8.58 5.46
CA GLN A 235 22.99 7.37 4.69
C GLN A 235 22.17 7.28 3.40
N PHE A 236 20.86 7.56 3.48
CA PHE A 236 20.01 7.66 2.30
C PHE A 236 20.54 8.69 1.30
N LEU A 237 20.81 9.93 1.78
CA LEU A 237 21.32 11.01 0.93
C LEU A 237 22.68 10.66 0.29
N GLY A 238 23.61 10.07 1.04
CA GLY A 238 24.91 9.65 0.55
C GLY A 238 24.80 8.62 -0.60
N LEU A 239 24.00 7.58 -0.40
CA LEU A 239 23.77 6.55 -1.43
C LEU A 239 23.02 7.10 -2.65
N GLN A 240 22.01 7.96 -2.43
CA GLN A 240 21.28 8.60 -3.52
C GLN A 240 22.18 9.55 -4.32
N ASN A 241 23.01 10.34 -3.66
CA ASN A 241 23.96 11.24 -4.33
C ASN A 241 24.95 10.45 -5.17
N THR A 242 25.57 9.39 -4.62
CA THR A 242 26.49 8.51 -5.35
C THR A 242 25.84 7.95 -6.62
N ALA A 243 24.58 7.46 -6.51
CA ALA A 243 23.86 6.94 -7.67
C ALA A 243 23.50 8.04 -8.68
N SER A 244 23.13 9.25 -8.19
CA SER A 244 22.77 10.39 -9.04
C SER A 244 23.99 10.98 -9.74
N ASP A 245 25.11 11.10 -9.05
CA ASP A 245 26.39 11.60 -9.61
C ASP A 245 26.88 10.68 -10.73
N THR A 246 26.91 9.37 -10.45
CA THR A 246 27.29 8.36 -11.46
C THR A 246 26.35 8.40 -12.68
N GLY A 247 25.04 8.44 -12.45
CA GLY A 247 24.05 8.54 -13.51
C GLY A 247 24.17 9.82 -14.33
N SER A 248 24.46 10.96 -13.67
CA SER A 248 24.65 12.26 -14.30
C SER A 248 25.89 12.27 -15.20
N VAL A 249 27.02 11.73 -14.72
CA VAL A 249 28.26 11.61 -15.51
C VAL A 249 28.02 10.75 -16.75
N ILE A 250 27.41 9.59 -16.60
CA ILE A 250 27.14 8.68 -17.74
C ILE A 250 26.17 9.33 -18.73
N THR A 251 25.11 10.01 -18.24
CA THR A 251 24.14 10.69 -19.11
C THR A 251 24.81 11.83 -19.90
N SER A 252 25.69 12.59 -19.25
CA SER A 252 26.45 13.69 -19.90
C SER A 252 27.42 13.13 -20.94
N LEU A 253 28.14 12.07 -20.58
CA LEU A 253 29.05 11.38 -21.50
C LEU A 253 28.30 10.81 -22.71
N SER A 254 27.15 10.19 -22.51
CA SER A 254 26.30 9.66 -23.58
C SER A 254 25.86 10.78 -24.55
N LYS A 255 25.38 11.91 -24.02
CA LYS A 255 24.99 13.08 -24.83
C LYS A 255 26.15 13.63 -25.67
N THR A 256 27.31 13.81 -25.02
CA THR A 256 28.54 14.32 -25.71
C THR A 256 28.99 13.34 -26.78
N LEU A 257 29.00 12.06 -26.47
CA LEU A 257 29.36 11.01 -27.43
C LEU A 257 28.41 10.98 -28.62
N ARG A 258 27.11 11.12 -28.41
CA ARG A 258 26.12 11.21 -29.49
C ARG A 258 26.40 12.39 -30.42
N LEU A 259 26.67 13.58 -29.87
CA LEU A 259 27.01 14.77 -30.66
C LEU A 259 28.30 14.57 -31.44
N CYS A 260 29.32 13.95 -30.83
CA CYS A 260 30.57 13.60 -31.47
C CYS A 260 30.33 12.61 -32.65
N LEU A 261 29.58 11.54 -32.38
CA LEU A 261 29.24 10.53 -33.41
C LEU A 261 28.45 11.15 -34.58
N GLN A 262 27.52 12.05 -34.28
CA GLN A 262 26.75 12.77 -35.29
C GLN A 262 27.64 13.66 -36.17
N SER A 263 28.64 14.33 -35.57
CA SER A 263 29.64 15.11 -36.29
C SER A 263 30.58 14.23 -37.10
N LEU A 264 30.99 13.08 -36.55
CA LEU A 264 31.83 12.11 -37.26
C LEU A 264 31.13 11.50 -38.49
N VAL A 265 29.80 11.20 -38.36
CA VAL A 265 28.99 10.74 -39.51
C VAL A 265 28.96 11.81 -40.60
N LEU A 266 28.82 13.08 -40.24
CA LEU A 266 28.85 14.18 -41.20
C LEU A 266 30.24 14.29 -41.88
N GLY A 267 31.34 14.20 -41.11
CA GLY A 267 32.69 14.25 -41.61
C GLY A 267 33.04 13.07 -42.52
N LEU A 268 32.69 11.85 -42.10
CA LEU A 268 32.85 10.64 -42.93
C LEU A 268 31.99 10.72 -44.19
N GLY A 269 30.77 11.21 -44.09
CA GLY A 269 29.87 11.44 -45.21
C GLY A 269 30.46 12.43 -46.21
N ALA A 270 31.04 13.55 -45.74
CA ALA A 270 31.73 14.53 -46.61
C ALA A 270 32.91 13.90 -47.37
N LEU A 271 33.70 13.05 -46.69
CA LEU A 271 34.79 12.32 -47.34
C LEU A 271 34.29 11.37 -48.42
N LEU A 272 33.18 10.66 -48.19
CA LEU A 272 32.55 9.78 -49.18
C LEU A 272 31.92 10.56 -50.34
N VAL A 273 31.38 11.74 -50.10
CA VAL A 273 30.88 12.64 -51.16
C VAL A 273 32.04 13.11 -52.05
N ILE A 274 33.18 13.51 -51.47
CA ILE A 274 34.39 13.90 -52.21
C ILE A 274 34.91 12.76 -53.09
N LYS A 275 34.78 11.52 -52.62
CA LYS A 275 35.16 10.31 -53.40
C LYS A 275 34.12 9.92 -54.48
N GLY A 276 32.95 10.53 -54.48
CA GLY A 276 31.86 10.23 -55.42
C GLY A 276 31.03 8.99 -55.06
N ASP A 277 31.20 8.43 -53.81
CA ASP A 277 30.51 7.21 -53.37
C ASP A 277 29.10 7.50 -52.83
N MET A 278 28.71 8.77 -52.61
CA MET A 278 27.39 9.17 -52.15
C MET A 278 27.08 10.64 -52.49
N THR A 279 25.80 11.01 -52.39
CA THR A 279 25.34 12.37 -52.65
C THR A 279 25.40 13.26 -51.36
N ALA A 280 25.38 14.60 -51.55
CA ALA A 280 25.33 15.53 -50.44
C ALA A 280 24.04 15.40 -49.63
N GLY A 281 22.93 15.07 -50.28
CA GLY A 281 21.64 14.79 -49.62
C GLY A 281 21.71 13.56 -48.70
N MET A 282 22.35 12.47 -49.16
CA MET A 282 22.57 11.25 -48.37
C MET A 282 23.42 11.53 -47.12
N MET A 283 24.45 12.39 -47.22
CA MET A 283 25.31 12.78 -46.11
C MET A 283 24.47 13.45 -45.00
N ILE A 284 23.65 14.42 -45.34
CA ILE A 284 22.82 15.15 -44.37
C ILE A 284 21.71 14.27 -43.81
N ALA A 285 21.03 13.48 -44.67
CA ALA A 285 20.01 12.52 -44.25
C ALA A 285 20.63 11.46 -43.31
N GLY A 286 21.83 10.97 -43.56
CA GLY A 286 22.56 10.06 -42.69
C GLY A 286 22.86 10.65 -41.31
N SER A 287 23.25 11.93 -41.25
CA SER A 287 23.45 12.64 -39.95
C SER A 287 22.17 12.75 -39.14
N ILE A 288 21.02 13.05 -39.76
CA ILE A 288 19.71 13.10 -39.10
C ILE A 288 19.31 11.71 -38.61
N LEU A 289 19.46 10.69 -39.45
CA LEU A 289 19.17 9.30 -39.10
C LEU A 289 20.04 8.81 -37.94
N MET A 290 21.32 9.19 -37.90
CA MET A 290 22.21 8.88 -36.76
C MET A 290 21.63 9.37 -35.44
N GLY A 291 21.10 10.59 -35.41
CA GLY A 291 20.39 11.11 -34.25
C GLY A 291 19.18 10.26 -33.86
N ARG A 292 18.47 9.70 -34.86
CA ARG A 292 17.30 8.82 -34.62
C ARG A 292 17.70 7.42 -34.14
N VAL A 293 18.81 6.86 -34.62
CA VAL A 293 19.36 5.58 -34.14
C VAL A 293 19.73 5.65 -32.66
N LEU A 294 20.38 6.75 -32.25
CA LEU A 294 20.94 6.87 -30.91
C LEU A 294 19.93 7.39 -29.89
N SER A 295 18.89 8.14 -30.31
CA SER A 295 17.90 8.74 -29.44
C SER A 295 17.18 7.76 -28.50
N PRO A 296 16.69 6.58 -28.92
CA PRO A 296 16.03 5.63 -28.04
C PRO A 296 16.96 5.09 -26.95
N ILE A 297 18.25 4.93 -27.24
CA ILE A 297 19.24 4.45 -26.26
C ILE A 297 19.46 5.50 -25.18
N ASP A 298 19.61 6.78 -25.57
CA ASP A 298 19.73 7.89 -24.63
C ASP A 298 18.48 8.03 -23.75
N GLN A 299 17.29 7.85 -24.33
CA GLN A 299 16.02 7.90 -23.57
C GLN A 299 15.95 6.76 -22.55
N LEU A 300 16.35 5.54 -22.91
CA LEU A 300 16.42 4.41 -21.98
C LEU A 300 17.37 4.70 -20.80
N ILE A 301 18.55 5.30 -21.06
CA ILE A 301 19.48 5.71 -20.01
C ILE A 301 18.80 6.72 -19.07
N ALA A 302 18.13 7.73 -19.62
CA ALA A 302 17.47 8.79 -18.85
C ALA A 302 16.33 8.28 -17.96
N VAL A 303 15.56 7.31 -18.42
CA VAL A 303 14.41 6.75 -17.68
C VAL A 303 14.77 5.54 -16.80
N TRP A 304 16.02 5.12 -16.78
CA TRP A 304 16.48 3.91 -16.08
C TRP A 304 16.14 3.91 -14.58
N LYS A 305 16.30 5.06 -13.92
CA LYS A 305 15.95 5.22 -12.51
C LYS A 305 14.45 4.96 -12.26
N GLN A 306 13.59 5.49 -13.15
CA GLN A 306 12.14 5.30 -13.06
C GLN A 306 11.76 3.83 -13.28
N TRP A 307 12.40 3.16 -14.26
CA TRP A 307 12.24 1.73 -14.49
C TRP A 307 12.63 0.89 -13.27
N SER A 308 13.79 1.16 -12.68
CA SER A 308 14.27 0.45 -11.50
C SER A 308 13.32 0.60 -10.31
N SER A 309 12.83 1.83 -10.05
CA SER A 309 11.84 2.11 -9.00
C SER A 309 10.50 1.41 -9.27
N ALA A 310 10.00 1.47 -10.51
CA ALA A 310 8.76 0.79 -10.91
C ALA A 310 8.87 -0.74 -10.79
N LYS A 311 10.01 -1.31 -11.16
CA LYS A 311 10.29 -2.75 -11.01
C LYS A 311 10.25 -3.19 -9.55
N LEU A 312 10.86 -2.43 -8.63
CA LEU A 312 10.84 -2.72 -7.20
C LEU A 312 9.42 -2.56 -6.61
N ALA A 313 8.69 -1.51 -7.02
CA ALA A 313 7.30 -1.31 -6.63
C ALA A 313 6.41 -2.48 -7.10
N TYR A 314 6.59 -2.91 -8.36
CA TYR A 314 5.92 -4.08 -8.91
C TYR A 314 6.19 -5.35 -8.11
N GLN A 315 7.46 -5.63 -7.76
CA GLN A 315 7.82 -6.80 -6.97
C GLN A 315 7.14 -6.80 -5.60
N ARG A 316 7.16 -5.65 -4.89
CA ARG A 316 6.50 -5.51 -3.59
C ARG A 316 4.99 -5.70 -3.67
N LEU A 317 4.34 -5.15 -4.71
CA LEU A 317 2.91 -5.33 -4.95
C LEU A 317 2.55 -6.77 -5.31
N ASP A 318 3.35 -7.42 -6.15
CA ASP A 318 3.12 -8.81 -6.55
C ASP A 318 3.30 -9.77 -5.35
N ASP A 319 4.31 -9.54 -4.50
CA ASP A 319 4.51 -10.29 -3.25
C ASP A 319 3.33 -10.07 -2.28
N LEU A 320 2.85 -8.82 -2.14
CA LEU A 320 1.68 -8.50 -1.31
C LEU A 320 0.43 -9.23 -1.79
N LEU A 321 0.12 -9.14 -3.09
CA LEU A 321 -1.09 -9.75 -3.67
C LEU A 321 -1.03 -11.28 -3.73
N ARG A 322 0.15 -11.88 -3.70
CA ARG A 322 0.35 -13.33 -3.56
C ARG A 322 0.19 -13.81 -2.13
N GLU A 323 0.69 -13.03 -1.18
CA GLU A 323 0.57 -13.35 0.24
C GLU A 323 -0.89 -13.26 0.69
N PHE A 324 -1.63 -12.28 0.15
CA PHE A 324 -3.05 -12.03 0.44
C PHE A 324 -3.88 -12.15 -0.85
N PRO A 325 -4.22 -13.38 -1.27
CA PRO A 325 -5.08 -13.61 -2.43
C PRO A 325 -6.49 -13.08 -2.16
N PRO A 326 -7.30 -12.81 -3.20
CA PRO A 326 -8.71 -12.51 -3.00
C PRO A 326 -9.37 -13.67 -2.27
N ASP A 327 -10.20 -13.36 -1.28
CA ASP A 327 -10.95 -14.36 -0.54
C ASP A 327 -11.79 -15.19 -1.53
N SER A 328 -11.84 -16.50 -1.32
CA SER A 328 -12.93 -17.32 -1.84
C SER A 328 -14.22 -16.74 -1.27
N GLU A 329 -15.30 -16.69 -2.05
CA GLU A 329 -16.58 -16.14 -1.59
C GLU A 329 -16.89 -16.64 -0.17
N PRO A 330 -16.98 -15.72 0.82
CA PRO A 330 -17.19 -16.12 2.19
C PRO A 330 -18.57 -16.76 2.32
N MET A 331 -18.67 -17.79 3.16
CA MET A 331 -19.93 -18.47 3.40
C MET A 331 -20.85 -17.53 4.18
N LYS A 332 -22.00 -17.19 3.62
CA LYS A 332 -23.04 -16.45 4.32
C LYS A 332 -23.66 -17.35 5.38
N LEU A 333 -23.48 -16.95 6.63
CA LEU A 333 -24.02 -17.65 7.79
C LEU A 333 -25.20 -16.87 8.36
N PRO A 334 -26.17 -17.53 9.01
CA PRO A 334 -27.28 -16.83 9.68
C PRO A 334 -26.77 -15.97 10.82
N ALA A 335 -27.57 -14.94 11.21
CA ALA A 335 -27.22 -14.06 12.32
C ALA A 335 -26.90 -14.85 13.61
N PRO A 336 -25.78 -14.56 14.29
CA PRO A 336 -25.35 -15.31 15.47
C PRO A 336 -26.26 -15.05 16.67
N HIS A 337 -26.39 -16.07 17.54
CA HIS A 337 -27.06 -15.98 18.83
C HIS A 337 -26.12 -15.55 19.96
N GLY A 338 -24.80 -15.71 19.77
CA GLY A 338 -23.77 -15.24 20.69
C GLY A 338 -23.16 -16.30 21.60
N GLN A 339 -23.35 -17.61 21.33
CA GLN A 339 -22.63 -18.67 22.04
C GLN A 339 -21.18 -18.72 21.58
N VAL A 340 -20.22 -18.69 22.51
CA VAL A 340 -18.78 -18.74 22.21
C VAL A 340 -18.17 -20.00 22.77
N SER A 341 -17.34 -20.69 21.99
CA SER A 341 -16.47 -21.77 22.46
C SER A 341 -15.01 -21.55 22.08
N PHE A 342 -14.13 -21.71 23.06
CA PHE A 342 -12.68 -21.78 22.91
C PHE A 342 -12.26 -23.24 23.06
N GLU A 343 -11.60 -23.80 22.06
CA GLU A 343 -11.18 -25.19 22.00
C GLU A 343 -9.67 -25.26 21.89
N GLN A 344 -8.96 -25.44 23.01
CA GLN A 344 -7.49 -25.54 23.14
C GLN A 344 -6.74 -24.41 22.41
N VAL A 345 -7.21 -23.17 22.54
CA VAL A 345 -6.70 -22.03 21.81
C VAL A 345 -5.32 -21.61 22.33
N SER A 346 -4.36 -21.62 21.43
CA SER A 346 -3.06 -20.98 21.60
C SER A 346 -2.93 -19.82 20.64
N ALA A 347 -2.55 -18.63 21.12
CA ALA A 347 -2.47 -17.43 20.31
C ALA A 347 -1.44 -16.45 20.88
N GLY A 348 -0.96 -15.56 20.03
CA GLY A 348 -0.01 -14.50 20.38
C GLY A 348 -0.08 -13.31 19.43
N PRO A 349 0.71 -12.26 19.70
CA PRO A 349 0.77 -11.11 18.81
C PRO A 349 1.14 -11.50 17.38
N PRO A 350 0.52 -10.88 16.38
CA PRO A 350 0.84 -11.12 14.99
C PRO A 350 2.33 -10.96 14.69
N GLY A 351 2.88 -11.84 13.84
CA GLY A 351 4.30 -11.84 13.48
C GLY A 351 5.22 -12.52 14.51
N ARG A 352 4.74 -12.87 15.72
CA ARG A 352 5.50 -13.64 16.70
C ARG A 352 5.04 -15.09 16.70
N ARG A 353 6.00 -16.02 16.77
CA ARG A 353 5.71 -17.47 16.87
C ARG A 353 5.52 -17.96 18.30
N THR A 354 5.90 -17.15 19.29
CA THR A 354 5.73 -17.47 20.70
C THR A 354 4.31 -17.15 21.14
N PRO A 355 3.53 -18.16 21.61
CA PRO A 355 2.17 -17.91 22.07
C PRO A 355 2.18 -17.13 23.39
N THR A 356 1.22 -16.24 23.57
CA THR A 356 0.90 -15.56 24.83
C THR A 356 -0.21 -16.29 25.56
N LEU A 357 -1.13 -16.95 24.82
CA LEU A 357 -2.16 -17.83 25.36
C LEU A 357 -1.78 -19.28 25.07
N HIS A 358 -1.93 -20.17 26.05
CA HIS A 358 -1.55 -21.56 25.99
C HIS A 358 -2.76 -22.46 26.24
N GLN A 359 -3.28 -23.12 25.19
CA GLN A 359 -4.32 -24.13 25.24
C GLN A 359 -5.53 -23.75 26.10
N VAL A 360 -6.01 -22.50 25.97
CA VAL A 360 -7.15 -22.00 26.72
C VAL A 360 -8.44 -22.64 26.18
N SER A 361 -9.25 -23.22 27.08
CA SER A 361 -10.54 -23.83 26.72
C SER A 361 -11.63 -23.36 27.68
N PHE A 362 -12.73 -22.81 27.15
CA PHE A 362 -13.93 -22.46 27.91
C PHE A 362 -15.13 -22.29 26.98
N THR A 363 -16.31 -22.24 27.58
CA THR A 363 -17.56 -21.96 26.86
C THR A 363 -18.34 -20.84 27.55
N LEU A 364 -18.90 -19.94 26.74
CA LEU A 364 -19.80 -18.88 27.16
C LEU A 364 -21.15 -19.10 26.46
N GLY A 365 -22.22 -19.24 27.23
CA GLY A 365 -23.57 -19.35 26.69
C GLY A 365 -24.07 -18.01 26.13
N ALA A 366 -25.08 -18.09 25.25
CA ALA A 366 -25.74 -16.89 24.76
C ALA A 366 -26.38 -16.08 25.93
N GLY A 367 -26.19 -14.77 25.95
CA GLY A 367 -26.71 -13.88 27.01
C GLY A 367 -25.97 -13.96 28.34
N GLU A 368 -24.85 -14.67 28.44
CA GLU A 368 -24.04 -14.71 29.66
C GLU A 368 -22.98 -13.60 29.68
N VAL A 369 -22.63 -13.13 30.89
CA VAL A 369 -21.56 -12.16 31.12
C VAL A 369 -20.34 -12.87 31.71
N LEU A 370 -19.20 -12.80 30.99
CA LEU A 370 -17.91 -13.35 31.42
C LEU A 370 -16.97 -12.24 31.88
N GLY A 371 -16.57 -12.25 33.14
CA GLY A 371 -15.51 -11.41 33.67
C GLY A 371 -14.15 -12.09 33.50
N VAL A 372 -13.17 -11.42 32.90
CA VAL A 372 -11.80 -11.92 32.71
C VAL A 372 -10.84 -11.19 33.62
N LEU A 373 -10.21 -11.92 34.52
CA LEU A 373 -9.26 -11.46 35.54
C LEU A 373 -7.86 -12.02 35.29
N GLY A 374 -6.85 -11.30 35.75
CA GLY A 374 -5.45 -11.74 35.70
C GLY A 374 -4.48 -10.60 35.87
N ALA A 375 -3.23 -10.89 36.21
CA ALA A 375 -2.17 -9.89 36.33
C ALA A 375 -1.92 -9.15 35.00
N SER A 376 -1.26 -7.99 35.03
CA SER A 376 -0.80 -7.34 33.81
C SER A 376 0.13 -8.29 33.04
N GLY A 377 -0.02 -8.37 31.71
CA GLY A 377 0.74 -9.31 30.88
C GLY A 377 0.23 -10.76 30.87
N SER A 378 -0.84 -11.12 31.60
CA SER A 378 -1.37 -12.50 31.64
C SER A 378 -2.09 -12.95 30.36
N GLY A 379 -2.21 -12.10 29.32
CA GLY A 379 -2.83 -12.45 28.03
C GLY A 379 -4.28 -12.04 27.89
N LYS A 380 -4.85 -11.19 28.76
CA LYS A 380 -6.26 -10.74 28.71
C LYS A 380 -6.63 -10.05 27.40
N SER A 381 -5.85 -9.04 27.00
CA SER A 381 -6.09 -8.33 25.73
C SER A 381 -5.82 -9.20 24.51
N THR A 382 -4.92 -10.20 24.61
CA THR A 382 -4.75 -11.22 23.58
C THR A 382 -6.03 -12.05 23.46
N LEU A 383 -6.62 -12.49 24.58
CA LEU A 383 -7.88 -13.24 24.59
C LEU A 383 -9.00 -12.41 23.94
N ALA A 384 -9.13 -11.12 24.30
CA ALA A 384 -10.14 -10.22 23.73
C ALA A 384 -9.99 -10.10 22.19
N ARG A 385 -8.76 -9.90 21.68
CA ARG A 385 -8.49 -9.76 20.23
C ARG A 385 -8.73 -11.06 19.45
N VAL A 386 -8.41 -12.19 20.04
CA VAL A 386 -8.66 -13.52 19.46
C VAL A 386 -10.16 -13.82 19.46
N LEU A 387 -10.87 -13.46 20.51
CA LEU A 387 -12.31 -13.64 20.67
C LEU A 387 -13.13 -12.89 19.61
N VAL A 388 -12.71 -11.67 19.25
CA VAL A 388 -13.34 -10.93 18.15
C VAL A 388 -12.78 -11.33 16.79
N GLY A 389 -11.86 -12.30 16.74
CA GLY A 389 -11.25 -12.84 15.51
C GLY A 389 -10.29 -11.88 14.80
N VAL A 390 -9.78 -10.84 15.47
CA VAL A 390 -8.78 -9.92 14.90
C VAL A 390 -7.41 -10.58 14.82
N TRP A 391 -7.03 -11.33 15.86
CA TRP A 391 -5.79 -12.08 15.88
C TRP A 391 -6.01 -13.55 15.54
N PRO A 392 -5.20 -14.14 14.63
CA PRO A 392 -5.32 -15.55 14.30
C PRO A 392 -4.88 -16.43 15.46
N THR A 393 -5.43 -17.64 15.52
CA THR A 393 -4.97 -18.69 16.43
C THR A 393 -3.72 -19.37 15.88
N LEU A 394 -2.74 -19.66 16.75
CA LEU A 394 -1.58 -20.50 16.44
C LEU A 394 -1.92 -22.01 16.58
N GLY A 395 -2.96 -22.33 17.31
CA GLY A 395 -3.51 -23.66 17.51
C GLY A 395 -4.85 -23.60 18.22
N GLY A 396 -5.69 -24.61 18.03
CA GLY A 396 -7.05 -24.62 18.52
C GLY A 396 -8.00 -23.77 17.66
N THR A 397 -9.26 -23.65 18.09
CA THR A 397 -10.31 -22.98 17.31
C THR A 397 -11.20 -22.13 18.22
N VAL A 398 -11.58 -20.94 17.78
CA VAL A 398 -12.61 -20.12 18.39
C VAL A 398 -13.87 -20.18 17.54
N ARG A 399 -14.98 -20.59 18.16
CA ARG A 399 -16.26 -20.72 17.46
C ARG A 399 -17.30 -19.77 18.03
N LEU A 400 -18.05 -19.18 17.14
CA LEU A 400 -19.28 -18.44 17.44
C LEU A 400 -20.45 -19.22 16.85
N ASP A 401 -21.36 -19.69 17.72
CA ASP A 401 -22.48 -20.57 17.38
C ASP A 401 -22.06 -21.81 16.54
N GLY A 402 -20.91 -22.42 16.91
CA GLY A 402 -20.36 -23.59 16.25
C GLY A 402 -19.51 -23.30 15.01
N ALA A 403 -19.60 -22.11 14.42
CA ALA A 403 -18.80 -21.72 13.26
C ALA A 403 -17.47 -21.06 13.69
N ASP A 404 -16.38 -21.37 12.99
CA ASP A 404 -15.08 -20.77 13.23
C ASP A 404 -15.13 -19.27 12.94
N ILE A 405 -14.82 -18.42 13.94
CA ILE A 405 -14.93 -16.96 13.86
C ILE A 405 -14.02 -16.37 12.77
N HIS A 406 -12.94 -17.05 12.37
CA HIS A 406 -12.02 -16.59 11.32
C HIS A 406 -12.54 -16.90 9.90
N ARG A 407 -13.57 -17.75 9.76
CA ARG A 407 -14.18 -18.09 8.47
C ARG A 407 -15.43 -17.29 8.14
N TRP A 408 -15.95 -16.53 9.11
CA TRP A 408 -17.07 -15.62 8.89
C TRP A 408 -16.67 -14.47 7.96
N ASP A 409 -17.61 -14.05 7.12
CA ASP A 409 -17.50 -12.77 6.45
C ASP A 409 -17.45 -11.63 7.49
N ARG A 410 -16.44 -10.79 7.42
CA ARG A 410 -16.27 -9.68 8.36
C ARG A 410 -17.33 -8.59 8.19
N GLU A 411 -17.84 -8.41 6.97
CA GLU A 411 -18.89 -7.43 6.70
C GLU A 411 -20.23 -7.88 7.26
N ASP A 412 -20.52 -9.18 7.20
CA ASP A 412 -21.74 -9.78 7.77
C ASP A 412 -21.64 -9.93 9.29
N LEU A 413 -20.49 -10.34 9.82
CA LEU A 413 -20.29 -10.54 11.25
C LEU A 413 -20.17 -9.21 12.04
N GLY A 414 -19.61 -8.17 11.42
CA GLY A 414 -19.32 -6.89 12.08
C GLY A 414 -20.49 -6.25 12.82
N PRO A 415 -21.72 -6.21 12.27
CA PRO A 415 -22.90 -5.69 13.00
C PRO A 415 -23.21 -6.44 14.29
N HIS A 416 -22.87 -7.73 14.36
CA HIS A 416 -23.16 -8.60 15.48
C HIS A 416 -22.07 -8.64 16.55
N ILE A 417 -20.92 -7.96 16.33
CA ILE A 417 -19.82 -7.85 17.30
C ILE A 417 -19.67 -6.41 17.76
N GLY A 418 -19.69 -6.20 19.07
CA GLY A 418 -19.28 -4.97 19.73
C GLY A 418 -17.87 -5.13 20.30
N TYR A 419 -16.94 -4.24 19.94
CA TYR A 419 -15.58 -4.31 20.46
C TYR A 419 -15.09 -2.94 20.94
N LEU A 420 -14.67 -2.87 22.19
CA LEU A 420 -13.98 -1.74 22.79
C LEU A 420 -12.56 -2.19 23.12
N PRO A 421 -11.55 -1.75 22.37
CA PRO A 421 -10.15 -2.04 22.67
C PRO A 421 -9.64 -1.21 23.85
N GLN A 422 -8.52 -1.63 24.46
CA GLN A 422 -7.85 -0.90 25.51
C GLN A 422 -7.34 0.47 25.03
N ASP A 423 -6.70 0.51 23.86
CA ASP A 423 -6.28 1.74 23.20
C ASP A 423 -7.39 2.23 22.28
N ILE A 424 -7.97 3.38 22.61
CA ILE A 424 -9.14 3.91 21.93
C ILE A 424 -8.72 4.87 20.83
N GLU A 425 -9.08 4.52 19.61
CA GLU A 425 -8.93 5.38 18.44
C GLU A 425 -10.31 5.72 17.86
N LEU A 426 -10.55 7.01 17.62
CA LEU A 426 -11.68 7.50 16.84
C LEU A 426 -11.16 7.97 15.48
N PHE A 427 -11.98 7.76 14.46
CA PHE A 427 -11.60 8.08 13.09
C PHE A 427 -12.07 9.48 12.71
N SER A 428 -11.38 10.11 11.77
CA SER A 428 -11.78 11.36 11.15
C SER A 428 -13.18 11.24 10.56
N GLY A 429 -14.09 12.15 10.94
CA GLY A 429 -15.49 12.15 10.55
C GLY A 429 -16.37 12.68 11.68
N SER A 430 -17.70 12.63 11.54
CA SER A 430 -18.61 13.07 12.59
C SER A 430 -18.66 12.09 13.78
N ILE A 431 -19.16 12.54 14.92
CA ILE A 431 -19.44 11.65 16.06
C ILE A 431 -20.47 10.60 15.67
N ALA A 432 -21.50 11.00 14.90
CA ALA A 432 -22.51 10.08 14.39
C ALA A 432 -21.88 8.98 13.52
N ASP A 433 -20.97 9.34 12.60
CA ASP A 433 -20.26 8.36 11.74
C ASP A 433 -19.45 7.37 12.59
N ASN A 434 -18.72 7.86 13.59
CA ASN A 434 -17.95 7.02 14.49
C ASN A 434 -18.82 6.03 15.25
N ILE A 435 -19.99 6.46 15.77
CA ILE A 435 -20.94 5.58 16.46
C ILE A 435 -21.55 4.57 15.48
N ALA A 436 -21.98 5.03 14.29
CA ALA A 436 -22.58 4.19 13.25
C ALA A 436 -21.56 3.30 12.51
N ARG A 437 -20.28 3.33 12.90
CA ARG A 437 -19.20 2.52 12.32
C ARG A 437 -18.99 2.82 10.84
N PHE A 438 -19.19 4.07 10.40
CA PHE A 438 -19.10 4.54 9.01
C PHE A 438 -20.00 3.77 8.03
N ARG A 439 -21.08 3.17 8.53
CA ARG A 439 -22.18 2.62 7.74
C ARG A 439 -23.28 3.66 7.60
N GLN A 440 -24.30 3.39 6.79
CA GLN A 440 -25.48 4.25 6.72
C GLN A 440 -26.06 4.39 8.14
N ALA A 441 -25.96 5.60 8.70
CA ALA A 441 -26.37 5.88 10.07
C ALA A 441 -27.88 5.87 10.20
N ASP A 442 -28.42 5.09 11.14
CA ASP A 442 -29.78 5.25 11.64
C ASP A 442 -29.73 6.20 12.85
N PRO A 443 -30.31 7.42 12.75
CA PRO A 443 -30.24 8.40 13.85
C PRO A 443 -30.82 7.90 15.16
N ALA A 444 -31.86 7.08 15.12
CA ALA A 444 -32.48 6.53 16.32
C ALA A 444 -31.53 5.56 17.04
N LEU A 445 -30.88 4.67 16.29
CA LEU A 445 -29.90 3.74 16.85
C LEU A 445 -28.62 4.45 17.33
N VAL A 446 -28.21 5.55 16.68
CA VAL A 446 -27.06 6.36 17.13
C VAL A 446 -27.36 7.01 18.48
N VAL A 447 -28.53 7.64 18.62
CA VAL A 447 -28.96 8.26 19.87
C VAL A 447 -29.14 7.21 20.99
N GLN A 448 -29.75 6.06 20.68
CA GLN A 448 -29.90 4.97 21.63
C GLN A 448 -28.55 4.47 22.16
N ALA A 449 -27.59 4.21 21.26
CA ALA A 449 -26.24 3.77 21.63
C ALA A 449 -25.51 4.83 22.49
N ALA A 450 -25.66 6.11 22.14
CA ALA A 450 -25.08 7.21 22.91
C ALA A 450 -25.70 7.34 24.32
N GLN A 451 -27.01 7.12 24.45
CA GLN A 451 -27.71 7.10 25.74
C GLN A 451 -27.23 5.93 26.59
N GLN A 452 -27.14 4.73 26.01
CA GLN A 452 -26.63 3.54 26.71
C GLN A 452 -25.19 3.71 27.19
N ALA A 453 -24.34 4.37 26.40
CA ALA A 453 -22.96 4.67 26.77
C ALA A 453 -22.81 5.89 27.71
N GLY A 454 -23.91 6.58 28.07
CA GLY A 454 -23.89 7.77 28.90
C GLY A 454 -23.17 8.97 28.30
N VAL A 455 -23.16 9.08 26.95
CA VAL A 455 -22.46 10.16 26.22
C VAL A 455 -23.41 11.15 25.54
N HIS A 456 -24.71 10.86 25.50
CA HIS A 456 -25.73 11.66 24.81
C HIS A 456 -25.73 13.14 25.24
N GLU A 457 -25.87 13.41 26.54
CA GLU A 457 -25.89 14.77 27.08
C GLU A 457 -24.58 15.53 26.80
N LEU A 458 -23.48 14.82 26.80
CA LEU A 458 -22.18 15.39 26.47
C LEU A 458 -22.08 15.79 25.01
N ILE A 459 -22.58 14.95 24.09
CA ILE A 459 -22.62 15.25 22.68
C ILE A 459 -23.50 16.46 22.39
N LEU A 460 -24.67 16.57 23.05
CA LEU A 460 -25.56 17.72 22.88
C LEU A 460 -24.97 19.07 23.35
N ARG A 461 -23.97 19.03 24.24
CA ARG A 461 -23.24 20.25 24.66
C ARG A 461 -22.17 20.71 23.69
N LEU A 462 -21.81 19.88 22.67
CA LEU A 462 -20.87 20.27 21.63
C LEU A 462 -21.55 21.22 20.63
N PRO A 463 -20.79 22.14 20.00
CA PRO A 463 -21.36 23.17 19.12
C PRO A 463 -22.22 22.63 17.98
N HIS A 464 -21.87 21.45 17.45
CA HIS A 464 -22.58 20.79 16.35
C HIS A 464 -23.21 19.46 16.75
N GLY A 465 -23.32 19.16 18.05
CA GLY A 465 -23.92 17.92 18.54
C GLY A 465 -23.28 16.68 17.90
N TYR A 466 -24.12 15.79 17.34
CA TYR A 466 -23.67 14.55 16.65
C TYR A 466 -22.90 14.80 15.35
N ASP A 467 -23.07 15.95 14.71
CA ASP A 467 -22.37 16.35 13.47
C ASP A 467 -21.00 16.98 13.75
N THR A 468 -20.58 17.03 15.03
CA THR A 468 -19.26 17.53 15.40
C THR A 468 -18.19 16.68 14.73
N LEU A 469 -17.36 17.33 13.88
CA LEU A 469 -16.26 16.68 13.19
C LEU A 469 -15.09 16.44 14.15
N LEU A 470 -14.63 15.21 14.18
CA LEU A 470 -13.44 14.80 14.90
C LEU A 470 -12.24 14.82 13.96
N GLY A 471 -11.13 15.37 14.42
CA GLY A 471 -9.84 15.23 13.76
C GLY A 471 -9.25 13.82 13.95
N ASP A 472 -8.02 13.63 13.47
CA ASP A 472 -7.29 12.38 13.65
C ASP A 472 -7.22 11.99 15.13
N ASN A 473 -7.43 10.71 15.42
CA ASN A 473 -7.48 10.16 16.79
C ASN A 473 -8.51 10.83 17.71
N GLY A 474 -9.60 11.38 17.17
CA GLY A 474 -10.64 12.04 17.96
C GLY A 474 -10.18 13.37 18.57
N GLY A 475 -9.39 14.15 17.82
CA GLY A 475 -8.97 15.49 18.24
C GLY A 475 -10.16 16.33 18.71
N GLY A 476 -10.01 17.03 19.83
CA GLY A 476 -11.05 17.85 20.46
C GLY A 476 -11.84 17.18 21.60
N LEU A 477 -11.70 15.86 21.80
CA LEU A 477 -12.32 15.14 22.92
C LEU A 477 -11.31 14.74 23.99
N SER A 478 -11.71 14.81 25.27
CA SER A 478 -10.92 14.25 26.38
C SER A 478 -10.88 12.70 26.32
N GLY A 479 -9.92 12.08 27.01
CA GLY A 479 -9.78 10.61 27.05
C GLY A 479 -11.07 9.89 27.50
N GLY A 480 -11.75 10.41 28.53
CA GLY A 480 -13.02 9.87 29.01
C GLY A 480 -14.17 10.05 28.00
N GLN A 481 -14.19 11.19 27.27
CA GLN A 481 -15.17 11.42 26.21
C GLN A 481 -14.96 10.46 25.04
N LYS A 482 -13.70 10.29 24.58
CA LYS A 482 -13.34 9.31 23.57
C LYS A 482 -13.80 7.90 23.96
N GLN A 483 -13.58 7.53 25.21
CA GLN A 483 -13.98 6.21 25.74
C GLN A 483 -15.48 5.98 25.67
N ARG A 484 -16.29 6.98 26.06
CA ARG A 484 -17.76 6.89 26.01
C ARG A 484 -18.26 6.83 24.55
N VAL A 485 -17.70 7.62 23.63
CA VAL A 485 -18.04 7.55 22.20
C VAL A 485 -17.66 6.18 21.61
N ALA A 486 -16.49 5.64 21.95
CA ALA A 486 -16.07 4.31 21.54
C ALA A 486 -16.95 3.20 22.14
N LEU A 487 -17.42 3.38 23.38
CA LEU A 487 -18.41 2.49 23.99
C LEU A 487 -19.73 2.54 23.22
N ALA A 488 -20.24 3.74 22.86
CA ALA A 488 -21.42 3.88 22.03
C ALA A 488 -21.25 3.15 20.68
N ARG A 489 -20.09 3.30 20.03
CA ARG A 489 -19.74 2.55 18.82
C ARG A 489 -19.77 1.03 19.03
N ALA A 490 -19.30 0.55 20.18
CA ALA A 490 -19.33 -0.88 20.50
C ALA A 490 -20.76 -1.40 20.72
N LEU A 491 -21.67 -0.56 21.22
CA LEU A 491 -23.07 -0.91 21.53
C LEU A 491 -24.03 -0.69 20.36
N TYR A 492 -23.62 0.03 19.33
CA TYR A 492 -24.46 0.40 18.18
C TYR A 492 -25.09 -0.81 17.48
N GLY A 493 -26.41 -0.76 17.28
CA GLY A 493 -27.18 -1.80 16.61
C GLY A 493 -27.46 -3.05 17.44
N GLY A 494 -27.15 -3.07 18.74
CA GLY A 494 -27.45 -4.18 19.63
C GLY A 494 -26.70 -5.47 19.29
N PRO A 495 -25.35 -5.48 19.29
CA PRO A 495 -24.56 -6.64 18.89
C PRO A 495 -24.80 -7.85 19.82
N ARG A 496 -24.67 -9.06 19.27
CA ARG A 496 -24.88 -10.33 20.00
C ARG A 496 -23.68 -10.74 20.85
N LEU A 497 -22.48 -10.36 20.44
CA LEU A 497 -21.25 -10.58 21.20
C LEU A 497 -20.59 -9.23 21.46
N ILE A 498 -20.35 -8.89 22.71
CA ILE A 498 -19.72 -7.63 23.12
C ILE A 498 -18.46 -7.95 23.91
N VAL A 499 -17.33 -7.40 23.48
CA VAL A 499 -16.03 -7.58 24.14
C VAL A 499 -15.49 -6.21 24.53
N LEU A 500 -15.32 -6.00 25.83
CA LEU A 500 -14.86 -4.74 26.40
C LEU A 500 -13.52 -4.96 27.12
N ASP A 501 -12.45 -4.36 26.61
CA ASP A 501 -11.11 -4.44 27.19
C ASP A 501 -10.79 -3.17 28.00
N GLU A 502 -10.79 -3.29 29.32
CA GLU A 502 -10.59 -2.20 30.30
C GLU A 502 -11.51 -0.97 30.09
N PRO A 503 -12.84 -1.17 29.99
CA PRO A 503 -13.77 -0.09 29.64
C PRO A 503 -13.85 1.04 30.69
N ASN A 504 -13.30 0.85 31.86
CA ASN A 504 -13.35 1.81 32.95
C ASN A 504 -12.09 2.66 33.14
N SER A 505 -11.06 2.50 32.31
CA SER A 505 -9.72 3.11 32.52
C SER A 505 -9.78 4.64 32.68
N ASN A 506 -10.63 5.31 31.90
CA ASN A 506 -10.76 6.76 31.86
C ASN A 506 -12.18 7.27 32.24
N LEU A 507 -13.02 6.43 32.89
CA LEU A 507 -14.36 6.80 33.27
C LEU A 507 -14.38 7.36 34.69
N ASP A 508 -15.21 8.39 34.91
CA ASP A 508 -15.63 8.89 36.22
C ASP A 508 -16.71 7.99 36.83
N THR A 509 -17.14 8.28 38.04
CA THR A 509 -18.18 7.52 38.76
C THR A 509 -19.51 7.46 38.00
N VAL A 510 -19.87 8.53 37.28
CA VAL A 510 -21.08 8.58 36.44
C VAL A 510 -20.92 7.66 35.21
N GLY A 511 -19.76 7.67 34.57
CA GLY A 511 -19.46 6.78 33.46
C GLY A 511 -19.41 5.31 33.87
N GLU A 512 -18.90 4.99 35.08
CA GLU A 512 -18.94 3.61 35.60
C GLU A 512 -20.36 3.11 35.83
N ALA A 513 -21.23 3.98 36.39
CA ALA A 513 -22.64 3.63 36.59
C ALA A 513 -23.38 3.42 35.25
N ALA A 514 -23.10 4.27 34.25
CA ALA A 514 -23.63 4.12 32.90
C ALA A 514 -23.17 2.81 32.26
N LEU A 515 -21.88 2.45 32.36
CA LEU A 515 -21.33 1.19 31.87
C LEU A 515 -22.01 -0.02 32.54
N ALA A 516 -22.18 -0.01 33.87
CA ALA A 516 -22.86 -1.09 34.59
C ALA A 516 -24.31 -1.25 34.10
N SER A 517 -25.03 -0.14 33.92
CA SER A 517 -26.39 -0.13 33.38
C SER A 517 -26.44 -0.67 31.96
N ALA A 518 -25.50 -0.26 31.10
CA ALA A 518 -25.38 -0.76 29.72
C ALA A 518 -25.18 -2.28 29.68
N ILE A 519 -24.30 -2.83 30.53
CA ILE A 519 -24.06 -4.29 30.61
C ILE A 519 -25.36 -5.03 31.00
N VAL A 520 -26.11 -4.53 31.96
CA VAL A 520 -27.39 -5.13 32.36
C VAL A 520 -28.42 -5.09 31.25
N GLN A 521 -28.51 -3.98 30.52
CA GLN A 521 -29.42 -3.83 29.37
C GLN A 521 -29.05 -4.78 28.24
N MET A 522 -27.74 -4.88 27.88
CA MET A 522 -27.28 -5.79 26.84
C MET A 522 -27.55 -7.25 27.19
N LYS A 523 -27.31 -7.63 28.45
CA LYS A 523 -27.64 -8.95 28.93
C LYS A 523 -29.14 -9.24 28.82
N ALA A 524 -30.00 -8.29 29.18
CA ALA A 524 -31.47 -8.43 29.05
C ALA A 524 -31.93 -8.58 27.60
N GLN A 525 -31.17 -8.02 26.63
CA GLN A 525 -31.39 -8.17 25.18
C GLN A 525 -30.85 -9.48 24.63
N GLY A 526 -30.24 -10.33 25.46
CA GLY A 526 -29.68 -11.63 25.06
C GLY A 526 -28.26 -11.55 24.48
N SER A 527 -27.55 -10.42 24.62
CA SER A 527 -26.17 -10.29 24.18
C SER A 527 -25.21 -10.95 25.17
N SER A 528 -24.23 -11.70 24.64
CA SER A 528 -23.11 -12.23 25.42
C SER A 528 -22.05 -11.15 25.62
N VAL A 529 -21.60 -10.94 26.85
CA VAL A 529 -20.64 -9.88 27.16
C VAL A 529 -19.38 -10.47 27.77
N VAL A 530 -18.23 -10.12 27.24
CA VAL A 530 -16.90 -10.43 27.79
C VAL A 530 -16.26 -9.15 28.29
N LEU A 531 -16.02 -9.09 29.59
CA LEU A 531 -15.52 -7.91 30.29
C LEU A 531 -14.13 -8.19 30.86
N VAL A 532 -13.12 -7.56 30.29
CA VAL A 532 -11.75 -7.57 30.83
C VAL A 532 -11.61 -6.36 31.74
N THR A 533 -11.54 -6.57 33.07
CA THR A 533 -11.40 -5.47 34.03
C THR A 533 -10.80 -5.93 35.35
N HIS A 534 -10.20 -5.00 36.06
CA HIS A 534 -9.72 -5.20 37.45
C HIS A 534 -10.67 -4.62 38.50
N ARG A 535 -11.72 -3.90 38.10
CA ARG A 535 -12.64 -3.23 39.01
C ARG A 535 -13.80 -4.14 39.44
N SER A 536 -14.00 -4.25 40.75
CA SER A 536 -15.02 -5.11 41.32
C SER A 536 -16.46 -4.66 41.01
N SER A 537 -16.70 -3.34 40.79
CA SER A 537 -18.00 -2.79 40.43
C SER A 537 -18.57 -3.36 39.14
N ALA A 538 -17.74 -3.46 38.11
CA ALA A 538 -18.13 -4.01 36.81
C ALA A 538 -18.25 -5.55 36.84
N LEU A 539 -17.40 -6.24 37.62
CA LEU A 539 -17.44 -7.69 37.80
C LEU A 539 -18.67 -8.19 38.58
N ALA A 540 -19.33 -7.32 39.33
CA ALA A 540 -20.57 -7.66 40.04
C ALA A 540 -21.70 -8.13 39.11
N GLN A 541 -21.66 -7.75 37.85
CA GLN A 541 -22.62 -8.15 36.82
C GLN A 541 -22.25 -9.46 36.10
N ALA A 542 -21.05 -10.03 36.36
CA ALA A 542 -20.58 -11.23 35.70
C ALA A 542 -21.28 -12.50 36.22
N ASP A 543 -21.68 -13.39 35.32
CA ASP A 543 -22.20 -14.73 35.67
C ASP A 543 -21.06 -15.71 35.91
N LYS A 544 -19.99 -15.58 35.11
CA LYS A 544 -18.79 -16.43 35.15
C LYS A 544 -17.54 -15.55 35.29
N LEU A 545 -16.56 -16.03 36.03
CA LEU A 545 -15.26 -15.40 36.19
C LEU A 545 -14.19 -16.35 35.65
N LEU A 546 -13.38 -15.85 34.73
CA LEU A 546 -12.24 -16.52 34.14
C LEU A 546 -10.95 -15.88 34.65
N VAL A 547 -10.10 -16.64 35.31
CA VAL A 547 -8.81 -16.19 35.82
C VAL A 547 -7.70 -16.69 34.92
N LEU A 548 -6.96 -15.75 34.31
CA LEU A 548 -5.77 -16.02 33.51
C LEU A 548 -4.50 -15.79 34.33
N ASN A 549 -3.57 -16.72 34.27
CA ASN A 549 -2.23 -16.57 34.80
C ASN A 549 -1.22 -17.09 33.79
N GLU A 550 -0.24 -16.25 33.41
CA GLU A 550 0.81 -16.58 32.43
C GLU A 550 0.27 -17.23 31.16
N GLY A 551 -0.82 -16.67 30.61
CA GLY A 551 -1.45 -17.16 29.38
C GLY A 551 -2.24 -18.46 29.50
N ARG A 552 -2.39 -19.02 30.70
CA ARG A 552 -3.14 -20.26 30.95
C ARG A 552 -4.40 -19.98 31.73
N LEU A 553 -5.43 -20.78 31.48
CA LEU A 553 -6.64 -20.78 32.28
C LEU A 553 -6.37 -21.39 33.65
N GLN A 554 -6.32 -20.58 34.69
CA GLN A 554 -6.13 -21.05 36.06
C GLN A 554 -7.45 -21.51 36.69
N ARG A 555 -8.54 -20.76 36.47
CA ARG A 555 -9.86 -21.06 37.06
C ARG A 555 -10.98 -20.47 36.21
N LEU A 556 -12.04 -21.24 36.05
CA LEU A 556 -13.34 -20.82 35.53
C LEU A 556 -14.41 -21.20 36.56
N ALA A 557 -15.14 -20.23 37.11
CA ALA A 557 -16.19 -20.51 38.11
C ALA A 557 -17.34 -19.54 37.96
N ARG A 558 -18.55 -19.93 38.44
CA ARG A 558 -19.68 -19.00 38.61
C ARG A 558 -19.31 -17.91 39.60
N ALA A 559 -19.68 -16.66 39.35
CA ALA A 559 -19.26 -15.49 40.12
C ALA A 559 -19.51 -15.61 41.62
N ARG A 560 -20.66 -16.19 42.02
CA ARG A 560 -21.02 -16.39 43.43
C ARG A 560 -20.06 -17.29 44.21
N ARG A 561 -19.29 -18.17 43.57
CA ARG A 561 -18.33 -19.07 44.21
C ARG A 561 -16.88 -18.52 44.23
N CYS A 562 -16.55 -17.56 43.38
CA CYS A 562 -15.20 -17.00 43.32
C CYS A 562 -14.90 -15.96 44.39
N CYS A 563 -15.87 -15.13 44.79
CA CYS A 563 -15.67 -14.08 45.78
C CYS A 563 -15.35 -14.64 47.19
N ALA A 564 -15.69 -15.90 47.48
CA ALA A 564 -15.39 -16.54 48.78
C ALA A 564 -13.91 -17.01 48.93
N HIS A 565 -13.12 -17.04 47.85
CA HIS A 565 -11.76 -17.58 47.84
C HIS A 565 -10.69 -16.65 47.20
N CYS A 566 -10.98 -15.37 47.02
CA CYS A 566 -10.01 -14.41 46.51
C CYS A 566 -8.97 -14.05 47.60
N PRO A 567 -7.65 -14.15 47.32
CA PRO A 567 -6.61 -13.88 48.35
C PRO A 567 -6.62 -12.46 48.90
N ALA A 568 -7.27 -11.51 48.25
CA ALA A 568 -7.41 -10.12 48.73
C ALA A 568 -8.28 -9.99 49.99
N SER A 569 -9.16 -10.97 50.30
CA SER A 569 -10.01 -10.93 51.50
C SER A 569 -9.32 -11.43 52.77
N ARG A 570 -8.15 -12.07 52.67
CA ARG A 570 -7.39 -12.59 53.84
C ARG A 570 -6.55 -11.55 54.57
N LYS A 571 -6.30 -10.35 54.01
CA LYS A 571 -5.48 -9.32 54.69
C LYS A 571 -6.23 -8.42 55.68
N HIS A 572 -7.56 -8.47 55.72
CA HIS A 572 -8.34 -7.62 56.66
C HIS A 572 -8.94 -8.34 57.86
N ARG A 573 -8.65 -9.64 58.08
CA ARG A 573 -9.19 -10.37 59.25
C ARG A 573 -8.15 -10.73 60.33
N ARG A 574 -7.02 -10.02 60.41
CA ARG A 574 -6.12 -10.13 61.55
C ARG A 574 -5.67 -8.76 62.03
N LYS A 575 -6.51 -8.08 62.80
CA LYS A 575 -6.19 -7.20 63.91
C LYS A 575 -7.41 -7.20 64.81
N GLY A 576 -7.46 -8.18 65.72
CA GLY A 576 -8.24 -8.10 66.94
C GLY A 576 -7.40 -7.41 68.02
N PRO A 577 -7.98 -6.84 69.04
CA PRO A 577 -7.37 -5.89 69.97
C PRO A 577 -6.51 -6.61 71.03
N VAL A 578 -5.36 -6.02 71.35
CA VAL A 578 -4.82 -5.95 72.72
C VAL A 578 -4.33 -4.55 72.94
#